data_ea88c3c848b60da739d1650a3b5a492d
#
_entry.id   ea88c3c848b60da739d1650a3b5a492d
#
_cell.length_a   1.000
_cell.length_b   1.000
_cell.length_c   1.000
_cell.angle_alpha   90.00
_cell.angle_beta   90.00
_cell.angle_gamma   90.00
#
_symmetry.space_group_name_H-M   'P 1'
#
loop_
_entity.id
_entity.type
_entity.pdbx_description
1 polymer ?
#
loop_
_entity_poly.entity_id
_entity_poly.type
_entity_poly.pdbx_seq_one_letter_code
_entity_poly.pdbx_strand_id
1 'polypeptide(L)'
;MKFRPEACLVLFALLCTGCDTKPPLAVVPRVDIPRFMGDWYVIASIPTSIERRAYGALESYRLAPDGRVLTTFTFREGSFDGPAKRYTPVGFVDSASHGAVWGMRFVWPLRADYRVIYINPDYTQTVIGRQARDYAWIMARAPQITAEDYGRLVRFLAGAGYDVTALRRVPQRPAP
;
A
#
# COMPACT_ATOMS: atom_id res chain seq x y z
N MET A 1 -29.19 -56.36 41.98
CA MET A 1 -27.94 -55.66 41.47
C MET A 1 -28.39 -54.59 40.48
N LYS A 2 -28.40 -53.32 40.92
CA LYS A 2 -28.89 -52.18 40.11
C LYS A 2 -27.68 -51.43 39.51
N PHE A 3 -27.51 -51.48 38.18
CA PHE A 3 -26.55 -50.68 37.49
C PHE A 3 -27.13 -49.27 37.23
N ARG A 4 -26.44 -48.22 37.70
CA ARG A 4 -26.70 -46.81 37.37
C ARG A 4 -25.83 -46.46 36.17
N PRO A 5 -26.37 -45.84 35.12
CA PRO A 5 -25.53 -45.24 34.08
C PRO A 5 -25.11 -43.83 34.51
N GLU A 6 -23.82 -43.64 34.65
CA GLU A 6 -23.20 -42.30 34.81
C GLU A 6 -23.25 -41.59 33.48
N ALA A 7 -23.96 -40.48 33.43
CA ALA A 7 -24.04 -39.63 32.25
C ALA A 7 -22.76 -38.80 32.18
N CYS A 8 -21.89 -39.13 31.23
CA CYS A 8 -20.71 -38.34 30.88
C CYS A 8 -21.12 -37.12 30.05
N LEU A 9 -21.25 -35.97 30.69
CA LEU A 9 -21.52 -34.69 30.04
C LEU A 9 -20.20 -34.18 29.40
N VAL A 10 -20.00 -34.44 28.12
CA VAL A 10 -18.87 -33.87 27.35
C VAL A 10 -19.20 -32.43 27.01
N LEU A 11 -18.59 -31.51 27.74
CA LEU A 11 -18.67 -30.09 27.52
C LEU A 11 -17.82 -29.74 26.27
N PHE A 12 -18.48 -29.59 25.13
CA PHE A 12 -17.84 -29.14 23.87
C PHE A 12 -17.59 -27.65 23.97
N ALA A 13 -16.39 -27.26 24.43
CA ALA A 13 -15.94 -25.87 24.38
C ALA A 13 -15.72 -25.48 22.91
N LEU A 14 -16.67 -24.71 22.32
CA LEU A 14 -16.47 -24.05 21.07
C LEU A 14 -15.36 -23.01 21.25
N LEU A 15 -14.15 -23.33 20.82
CA LEU A 15 -13.08 -22.38 20.58
C LEU A 15 -13.48 -21.54 19.36
N CYS A 16 -14.18 -20.43 19.59
CA CYS A 16 -14.32 -19.36 18.61
C CYS A 16 -12.93 -18.76 18.41
N THR A 17 -12.14 -19.31 17.49
CA THR A 17 -11.00 -18.61 16.92
C THR A 17 -11.58 -17.46 16.11
N GLY A 18 -11.70 -16.28 16.72
CA GLY A 18 -12.05 -15.06 16.04
C GLY A 18 -10.99 -14.84 14.94
N CYS A 19 -11.37 -15.03 13.68
CA CYS A 19 -10.59 -14.48 12.57
C CYS A 19 -10.56 -12.99 12.79
N ASP A 20 -9.41 -12.47 13.17
CA ASP A 20 -9.14 -11.03 13.36
C ASP A 20 -9.09 -10.37 11.97
N THR A 21 -10.23 -10.36 11.30
CA THR A 21 -10.38 -9.71 10.00
C THR A 21 -10.48 -8.21 10.24
N LYS A 22 -9.38 -7.50 9.95
CA LYS A 22 -9.39 -6.03 9.99
C LYS A 22 -10.58 -5.50 9.18
N PRO A 23 -11.26 -4.44 9.66
CA PRO A 23 -12.38 -3.87 8.93
C PRO A 23 -11.95 -3.42 7.52
N PRO A 24 -12.88 -3.34 6.56
CA PRO A 24 -12.56 -2.87 5.22
C PRO A 24 -11.77 -1.56 5.25
N LEU A 25 -10.66 -1.51 4.52
CA LEU A 25 -9.87 -0.29 4.40
C LEU A 25 -10.61 0.69 3.49
N ALA A 26 -10.97 1.85 4.04
CA ALA A 26 -11.60 2.91 3.26
C ALA A 26 -10.65 3.37 2.14
N VAL A 27 -11.18 3.51 0.95
CA VAL A 27 -10.50 4.06 -0.22
C VAL A 27 -11.12 5.39 -0.61
N VAL A 28 -10.41 6.18 -1.42
CA VAL A 28 -11.01 7.40 -1.99
C VAL A 28 -12.23 7.06 -2.86
N PRO A 29 -13.26 7.92 -2.91
CA PRO A 29 -14.49 7.62 -3.67
C PRO A 29 -14.24 7.41 -5.17
N ARG A 30 -13.22 8.07 -5.72
CA ARG A 30 -12.87 8.01 -7.15
C ARG A 30 -11.42 8.43 -7.38
N VAL A 31 -10.77 7.83 -8.38
CA VAL A 31 -9.47 8.26 -8.91
C VAL A 31 -9.64 8.60 -10.39
N ASP A 32 -9.26 9.81 -10.77
CA ASP A 32 -9.07 10.19 -12.17
C ASP A 32 -7.75 9.55 -12.65
N ILE A 33 -7.87 8.41 -13.33
CA ILE A 33 -6.72 7.61 -13.74
C ILE A 33 -5.76 8.40 -14.64
N PRO A 34 -6.20 9.15 -15.69
CA PRO A 34 -5.32 10.02 -16.46
C PRO A 34 -4.51 11.01 -15.60
N ARG A 35 -5.13 11.67 -14.63
CA ARG A 35 -4.45 12.62 -13.73
C ARG A 35 -3.49 11.91 -12.77
N PHE A 36 -3.77 10.65 -12.42
CA PHE A 36 -2.90 9.88 -11.54
C PHE A 36 -1.61 9.43 -12.24
N MET A 37 -1.58 9.36 -13.56
CA MET A 37 -0.39 8.93 -14.32
C MET A 37 0.80 9.87 -14.12
N GLY A 38 1.98 9.43 -14.57
CA GLY A 38 3.26 10.14 -14.43
C GLY A 38 4.02 9.72 -13.17
N ASP A 39 4.91 10.57 -12.73
CA ASP A 39 5.90 10.29 -11.71
C ASP A 39 5.41 10.62 -10.30
N TRP A 40 5.71 9.72 -9.36
CA TRP A 40 5.45 9.87 -7.94
C TRP A 40 6.69 9.49 -7.13
N TYR A 41 7.26 10.44 -6.40
CA TYR A 41 8.34 10.19 -5.45
C TYR A 41 7.79 9.50 -4.21
N VAL A 42 8.41 8.40 -3.79
CA VAL A 42 8.08 7.73 -2.53
C VAL A 42 8.73 8.51 -1.39
N ILE A 43 7.94 9.23 -0.61
CA ILE A 43 8.40 10.08 0.49
C ILE A 43 8.66 9.24 1.76
N ALA A 44 7.78 8.27 2.01
CA ALA A 44 7.92 7.31 3.10
C ALA A 44 7.14 6.04 2.78
N SER A 45 7.57 4.92 3.35
CA SER A 45 6.85 3.65 3.22
C SER A 45 6.90 2.82 4.49
N ILE A 46 5.87 1.99 4.72
CA ILE A 46 5.99 0.75 5.46
C ILE A 46 6.46 -0.26 4.41
N PRO A 47 7.77 -0.57 4.35
CA PRO A 47 8.38 -1.14 3.15
C PRO A 47 8.15 -2.64 3.03
N THR A 48 8.02 -3.12 1.80
CA THR A 48 8.20 -4.53 1.48
C THR A 48 9.68 -4.95 1.65
N SER A 49 9.95 -6.25 1.58
CA SER A 49 11.32 -6.77 1.73
C SER A 49 12.31 -6.21 0.69
N ILE A 50 11.84 -5.91 -0.53
CA ILE A 50 12.69 -5.46 -1.64
C ILE A 50 13.10 -3.99 -1.55
N GLU A 51 12.37 -3.16 -0.80
CA GLU A 51 12.56 -1.70 -0.77
C GLU A 51 12.99 -1.15 0.59
N ARG A 52 13.30 -2.05 1.57
CA ARG A 52 13.70 -1.63 2.93
C ARG A 52 14.85 -0.64 2.97
N ARG A 53 15.72 -0.67 1.98
CA ARG A 53 16.91 0.16 1.86
C ARG A 53 16.86 1.08 0.64
N ALA A 54 15.66 1.45 0.18
CA ALA A 54 15.48 2.30 -0.97
C ALA A 54 15.90 3.76 -0.70
N TYR A 55 16.56 4.36 -1.68
CA TYR A 55 16.96 5.77 -1.78
C TYR A 55 16.54 6.29 -3.15
N GLY A 56 16.01 7.50 -3.23
CA GLY A 56 15.57 8.10 -4.48
C GLY A 56 14.48 7.27 -5.16
N ALA A 57 13.56 6.69 -4.37
CA ALA A 57 12.53 5.82 -4.91
C ALA A 57 11.47 6.62 -5.68
N LEU A 58 11.19 6.16 -6.91
CA LEU A 58 10.27 6.78 -7.85
C LEU A 58 9.38 5.71 -8.48
N GLU A 59 8.08 5.96 -8.48
CA GLU A 59 7.11 5.20 -9.25
C GLU A 59 6.59 6.02 -10.42
N SER A 60 6.71 5.48 -11.63
CA SER A 60 6.20 6.09 -12.85
C SER A 60 5.07 5.26 -13.42
N TYR A 61 3.90 5.87 -13.63
CA TYR A 61 2.70 5.20 -14.15
C TYR A 61 2.36 5.70 -15.54
N ARG A 62 2.00 4.78 -16.43
CA ARG A 62 1.53 5.09 -17.78
C ARG A 62 0.31 4.22 -18.12
N LEU A 63 -0.77 4.86 -18.52
CA LEU A 63 -1.96 4.18 -19.00
C LEU A 63 -1.71 3.58 -20.39
N ALA A 64 -1.92 2.28 -20.54
CA ALA A 64 -1.86 1.59 -21.82
C ALA A 64 -3.22 1.65 -22.54
N PRO A 65 -3.27 1.49 -23.89
CA PRO A 65 -4.52 1.53 -24.65
C PRO A 65 -5.57 0.50 -24.20
N ASP A 66 -5.14 -0.61 -23.62
CA ASP A 66 -6.01 -1.66 -23.09
C ASP A 66 -6.47 -1.42 -21.64
N GLY A 67 -6.24 -0.22 -21.09
CA GLY A 67 -6.65 0.16 -19.74
C GLY A 67 -5.74 -0.34 -18.61
N ARG A 68 -4.67 -1.06 -18.92
CA ARG A 68 -3.66 -1.45 -17.93
C ARG A 68 -2.76 -0.26 -17.56
N VAL A 69 -2.29 -0.25 -16.33
CA VAL A 69 -1.31 0.75 -15.87
C VAL A 69 0.07 0.11 -15.89
N LEU A 70 0.90 0.54 -16.84
CA LEU A 70 2.30 0.14 -16.90
C LEU A 70 3.08 0.95 -15.88
N THR A 71 3.68 0.25 -14.92
CA THR A 71 4.41 0.87 -13.81
C THR A 71 5.91 0.62 -13.97
N THR A 72 6.70 1.63 -13.63
CA THR A 72 8.14 1.48 -13.44
C THR A 72 8.48 1.99 -12.05
N PHE A 73 8.96 1.08 -11.18
CA PHE A 73 9.46 1.42 -9.86
C PHE A 73 10.99 1.35 -9.86
N THR A 74 11.63 2.46 -9.52
CA THR A 74 13.10 2.57 -9.49
C THR A 74 13.58 3.12 -8.15
N PHE A 75 14.74 2.67 -7.71
CA PHE A 75 15.44 3.21 -6.54
C PHE A 75 16.92 2.82 -6.55
N ARG A 76 17.72 3.42 -5.66
CA ARG A 76 19.06 2.99 -5.32
C ARG A 76 19.05 2.22 -4.01
N GLU A 77 19.78 1.11 -3.91
CA GLU A 77 19.80 0.28 -2.71
C GLU A 77 20.89 0.70 -1.74
N GLY A 78 20.52 1.03 -0.52
CA GLY A 78 21.45 1.31 0.58
C GLY A 78 22.00 2.72 0.65
N SER A 79 22.19 3.40 -0.48
CA SER A 79 22.60 4.81 -0.58
C SER A 79 22.23 5.38 -1.94
N PHE A 80 22.41 6.69 -2.15
CA PHE A 80 22.23 7.31 -3.47
C PHE A 80 23.21 6.84 -4.54
N ASP A 81 24.35 6.28 -4.15
CA ASP A 81 25.36 5.75 -5.05
C ASP A 81 25.32 4.22 -5.12
N GLY A 82 24.39 3.61 -4.39
CA GLY A 82 24.16 2.17 -4.37
C GLY A 82 23.64 1.62 -5.70
N PRO A 83 23.54 0.29 -5.82
CA PRO A 83 23.05 -0.37 -7.03
C PRO A 83 21.66 0.10 -7.42
N ALA A 84 21.47 0.39 -8.71
CA ALA A 84 20.15 0.71 -9.24
C ALA A 84 19.26 -0.53 -9.29
N LYS A 85 18.05 -0.40 -8.81
CA LYS A 85 16.99 -1.40 -8.88
C LYS A 85 15.86 -0.88 -9.76
N ARG A 86 15.26 -1.76 -10.55
CA ARG A 86 14.11 -1.45 -11.40
C ARG A 86 13.15 -2.63 -11.41
N TYR A 87 11.88 -2.34 -11.21
CA TYR A 87 10.76 -3.28 -11.31
C TYR A 87 9.71 -2.69 -12.26
N THR A 88 9.02 -3.56 -13.00
CA THR A 88 8.03 -3.16 -14.00
C THR A 88 6.71 -3.90 -13.79
N PRO A 89 6.04 -3.73 -12.65
CA PRO A 89 4.74 -4.36 -12.44
C PRO A 89 3.68 -3.76 -13.36
N VAL A 90 2.59 -4.51 -13.55
CA VAL A 90 1.44 -4.07 -14.32
C VAL A 90 0.23 -3.97 -13.40
N GLY A 91 -0.39 -2.78 -13.36
CA GLY A 91 -1.61 -2.51 -12.63
C GLY A 91 -2.86 -2.83 -13.45
N PHE A 92 -3.81 -3.49 -12.81
CA PHE A 92 -5.14 -3.78 -13.32
C PHE A 92 -6.13 -3.02 -12.45
N VAL A 93 -6.69 -1.95 -13.01
CA VAL A 93 -7.62 -1.08 -12.30
C VAL A 93 -8.98 -1.77 -12.18
N ASP A 94 -9.52 -1.84 -10.97
CA ASP A 94 -10.88 -2.31 -10.73
C ASP A 94 -11.88 -1.18 -11.02
N SER A 95 -12.70 -1.36 -12.04
CA SER A 95 -13.72 -0.39 -12.44
C SER A 95 -14.84 -0.23 -11.40
N ALA A 96 -15.16 -1.29 -10.64
CA ALA A 96 -16.18 -1.24 -9.61
C ALA A 96 -15.78 -0.34 -8.44
N SER A 97 -14.47 -0.14 -8.23
CA SER A 97 -13.91 0.77 -7.23
C SER A 97 -13.78 2.22 -7.71
N HIS A 98 -14.31 2.56 -8.89
CA HIS A 98 -14.08 3.86 -9.53
C HIS A 98 -12.60 4.24 -9.63
N GLY A 99 -11.73 3.25 -9.83
CA GLY A 99 -10.30 3.44 -10.01
C GLY A 99 -9.47 3.48 -8.72
N ALA A 100 -10.09 3.29 -7.55
CA ALA A 100 -9.39 3.38 -6.27
C ALA A 100 -8.66 2.08 -5.86
N VAL A 101 -9.03 0.93 -6.42
CA VAL A 101 -8.43 -0.37 -6.12
C VAL A 101 -7.79 -0.96 -7.37
N TRP A 102 -6.56 -1.43 -7.26
CA TRP A 102 -5.83 -2.06 -8.36
C TRP A 102 -5.25 -3.40 -7.91
N GLY A 103 -5.07 -4.30 -8.88
CA GLY A 103 -4.28 -5.52 -8.70
C GLY A 103 -2.91 -5.35 -9.35
N MET A 104 -1.83 -5.19 -8.58
CA MET A 104 -0.46 -5.03 -9.09
C MET A 104 0.20 -6.37 -9.34
N ARG A 105 0.56 -6.67 -10.59
CA ARG A 105 1.18 -7.93 -10.99
C ARG A 105 2.69 -7.75 -11.18
N PHE A 106 3.46 -8.29 -10.24
CA PHE A 106 4.92 -8.40 -10.33
C PHE A 106 5.33 -9.72 -11.01
N VAL A 107 4.63 -10.81 -10.67
CA VAL A 107 4.86 -12.15 -11.20
C VAL A 107 3.52 -12.79 -11.53
N TRP A 108 3.38 -13.33 -12.73
CA TRP A 108 2.17 -14.05 -13.15
C TRP A 108 2.01 -15.35 -12.33
N PRO A 109 0.78 -15.74 -11.90
CA PRO A 109 -0.51 -15.04 -12.08
C PRO A 109 -0.88 -14.11 -10.92
N LEU A 110 -0.01 -13.89 -9.93
CA LEU A 110 -0.30 -13.23 -8.66
C LEU A 110 -0.52 -11.73 -8.84
N ARG A 111 -1.54 -11.19 -8.16
CA ARG A 111 -1.80 -9.75 -8.07
C ARG A 111 -1.77 -9.30 -6.62
N ALA A 112 -0.90 -8.35 -6.32
CA ALA A 112 -0.84 -7.69 -5.02
C ALA A 112 -1.94 -6.63 -4.92
N ASP A 113 -2.57 -6.52 -3.75
CA ASP A 113 -3.55 -5.49 -3.44
C ASP A 113 -2.88 -4.12 -3.40
N TYR A 114 -3.48 -3.13 -4.05
CA TYR A 114 -3.01 -1.75 -4.14
C TYR A 114 -4.24 -0.83 -4.09
N ARG A 115 -4.30 0.03 -3.09
CA ARG A 115 -5.46 0.87 -2.81
C ARG A 115 -5.06 2.32 -2.66
N VAL A 116 -5.68 3.20 -3.43
CA VAL A 116 -5.56 4.64 -3.22
C VAL A 116 -6.48 5.01 -2.05
N ILE A 117 -5.89 5.21 -0.86
CA ILE A 117 -6.64 5.51 0.36
C ILE A 117 -6.71 7.01 0.65
N TYR A 118 -5.83 7.79 0.04
CA TYR A 118 -5.83 9.25 0.07
C TYR A 118 -5.29 9.79 -1.24
N ILE A 119 -5.88 10.86 -1.73
CA ILE A 119 -5.37 11.72 -2.79
C ILE A 119 -5.85 13.15 -2.52
N ASN A 120 -4.96 14.14 -2.60
CA ASN A 120 -5.37 15.52 -2.47
C ASN A 120 -6.03 16.04 -3.78
N PRO A 121 -6.84 17.10 -3.74
CA PRO A 121 -7.58 17.60 -4.90
C PRO A 121 -6.67 17.95 -6.10
N ASP A 122 -5.45 18.39 -5.84
CA ASP A 122 -4.49 18.79 -6.86
C ASP A 122 -3.71 17.61 -7.46
N TYR A 123 -3.88 16.39 -6.93
CA TYR A 123 -3.14 15.20 -7.34
C TYR A 123 -1.62 15.36 -7.19
N THR A 124 -1.19 16.05 -6.13
CA THR A 124 0.23 16.25 -5.82
C THR A 124 0.72 15.38 -4.66
N GLN A 125 -0.20 14.84 -3.84
CA GLN A 125 0.11 13.96 -2.72
C GLN A 125 -0.89 12.80 -2.67
N THR A 126 -0.42 11.59 -2.44
CA THR A 126 -1.26 10.39 -2.32
C THR A 126 -0.74 9.45 -1.24
N VAL A 127 -1.63 8.64 -0.70
CA VAL A 127 -1.29 7.50 0.15
C VAL A 127 -1.85 6.25 -0.46
N ILE A 128 -0.97 5.30 -0.65
CA ILE A 128 -1.32 3.96 -1.09
C ILE A 128 -1.27 3.02 0.10
N GLY A 129 -2.25 2.13 0.15
CA GLY A 129 -2.34 1.12 1.19
C GLY A 129 -2.75 -0.24 0.66
N ARG A 130 -2.92 -1.20 1.58
CA ARG A 130 -3.42 -2.55 1.33
C ARG A 130 -4.43 -2.93 2.40
N GLN A 131 -5.40 -3.78 2.05
CA GLN A 131 -6.42 -4.27 3.00
C GLN A 131 -5.79 -4.89 4.26
N ALA A 132 -4.67 -5.59 4.11
CA ALA A 132 -3.94 -6.21 5.21
C ALA A 132 -3.24 -5.21 6.15
N ARG A 133 -3.07 -3.95 5.72
CA ARG A 133 -2.33 -2.89 6.43
C ARG A 133 -0.89 -3.29 6.81
N ASP A 134 -0.29 -4.11 5.96
CA ASP A 134 1.08 -4.61 6.11
C ASP A 134 2.10 -3.69 5.41
N TYR A 135 1.70 -3.05 4.31
CA TYR A 135 2.52 -2.11 3.53
C TYR A 135 1.73 -0.85 3.22
N ALA A 136 2.44 0.29 3.17
CA ALA A 136 1.88 1.58 2.77
C ALA A 136 2.95 2.47 2.15
N TRP A 137 2.53 3.41 1.30
CA TRP A 137 3.41 4.38 0.65
C TRP A 137 2.78 5.77 0.73
N ILE A 138 3.52 6.74 1.26
CA ILE A 138 3.26 8.17 1.12
C ILE A 138 4.03 8.63 -0.11
N MET A 139 3.34 9.16 -1.10
CA MET A 139 3.96 9.59 -2.35
C MET A 139 3.59 11.03 -2.69
N ALA A 140 4.45 11.71 -3.41
CA ALA A 140 4.22 13.08 -3.87
C ALA A 140 4.79 13.31 -5.27
N ARG A 141 4.29 14.35 -5.96
CA ARG A 141 4.84 14.80 -7.25
C ARG A 141 6.19 15.52 -7.11
N ALA A 142 6.48 16.03 -5.92
CA ALA A 142 7.78 16.62 -5.59
C ALA A 142 8.61 15.63 -4.74
N PRO A 143 9.95 15.66 -4.86
CA PRO A 143 10.83 14.80 -4.07
C PRO A 143 10.81 15.13 -2.57
N GLN A 144 10.26 16.27 -2.20
CA GLN A 144 10.12 16.72 -0.83
C GLN A 144 8.72 17.31 -0.59
N ILE A 145 8.20 17.11 0.61
CA ILE A 145 6.97 17.74 1.11
C ILE A 145 7.26 18.44 2.43
N THR A 146 6.40 19.36 2.84
CA THR A 146 6.54 20.07 4.11
C THR A 146 6.45 19.11 5.30
N ALA A 147 7.03 19.49 6.44
CA ALA A 147 6.92 18.73 7.68
C ALA A 147 5.45 18.63 8.15
N GLU A 148 4.66 19.67 7.90
CA GLU A 148 3.24 19.71 8.19
C GLU A 148 2.46 18.68 7.37
N ASP A 149 2.64 18.66 6.05
CA ASP A 149 2.03 17.68 5.15
C ASP A 149 2.41 16.26 5.51
N TYR A 150 3.70 16.02 5.75
CA TYR A 150 4.17 14.73 6.19
C TYR A 150 3.47 14.28 7.49
N GLY A 151 3.43 15.15 8.50
CA GLY A 151 2.77 14.86 9.78
C GLY A 151 1.27 14.59 9.60
N ARG A 152 0.59 15.32 8.71
CA ARG A 152 -0.82 15.08 8.36
C ARG A 152 -1.04 13.71 7.74
N LEU A 153 -0.20 13.30 6.78
CA LEU A 153 -0.31 12.00 6.10
C LEU A 153 0.05 10.82 7.03
N VAL A 154 0.99 11.01 7.97
CA VAL A 154 1.29 10.02 9.01
C VAL A 154 0.10 9.83 9.95
N ARG A 155 -0.53 10.92 10.42
CA ARG A 155 -1.76 10.82 11.23
C ARG A 155 -2.90 10.16 10.48
N PHE A 156 -3.04 10.43 9.17
CA PHE A 156 -4.01 9.75 8.31
C PHE A 156 -3.78 8.23 8.29
N LEU A 157 -2.54 7.78 8.10
CA LEU A 157 -2.21 6.34 8.14
C LEU A 157 -2.52 5.72 9.50
N ALA A 158 -2.18 6.40 10.61
CA ALA A 158 -2.51 5.91 11.96
C ALA A 158 -4.03 5.75 12.13
N GLY A 159 -4.83 6.76 11.70
CA GLY A 159 -6.29 6.70 11.71
C GLY A 159 -6.88 5.59 10.82
N ALA A 160 -6.18 5.21 9.74
CA ALA A 160 -6.55 4.09 8.88
C ALA A 160 -6.16 2.71 9.45
N GLY A 161 -5.54 2.66 10.63
CA GLY A 161 -5.19 1.45 11.35
C GLY A 161 -3.84 0.83 10.96
N TYR A 162 -2.92 1.65 10.43
CA TYR A 162 -1.54 1.23 10.18
C TYR A 162 -0.66 1.43 11.41
N ASP A 163 0.30 0.51 11.60
CA ASP A 163 1.40 0.72 12.55
C ASP A 163 2.42 1.71 11.97
N VAL A 164 2.26 2.98 12.33
CA VAL A 164 3.13 4.04 11.82
C VAL A 164 4.54 4.02 12.44
N THR A 165 4.80 3.18 13.45
CA THR A 165 6.17 2.99 13.98
C THR A 165 7.05 2.24 12.97
N ALA A 166 6.43 1.46 12.08
CA ALA A 166 7.10 0.78 10.97
C ALA A 166 7.37 1.69 9.76
N LEU A 167 6.83 2.93 9.78
CA LEU A 167 6.98 3.86 8.66
C LEU A 167 8.41 4.40 8.60
N ARG A 168 9.05 4.23 7.45
CA ARG A 168 10.40 4.70 7.15
C ARG A 168 10.34 5.83 6.11
N ARG A 169 11.01 6.96 6.38
CA ARG A 169 11.27 7.96 5.33
C ARG A 169 12.20 7.37 4.26
N VAL A 170 11.87 7.66 3.01
CA VAL A 170 12.72 7.32 1.87
C VAL A 170 13.52 8.57 1.51
N PRO A 171 14.86 8.53 1.65
CA PRO A 171 15.69 9.68 1.30
C PRO A 171 15.53 10.04 -0.18
N GLN A 172 15.28 11.32 -0.46
CA GLN A 172 15.18 11.88 -1.81
C GLN A 172 16.25 12.96 -1.98
N ARG A 173 16.84 13.06 -3.18
CA ARG A 173 17.67 14.23 -3.52
C ARG A 173 16.74 15.44 -3.70
N PRO A 174 17.17 16.64 -3.29
CA PRO A 174 16.42 17.85 -3.65
C PRO A 174 16.21 17.93 -5.16
N ALA A 175 15.11 18.58 -5.58
CA ALA A 175 14.97 18.93 -6.98
C ALA A 175 16.15 19.83 -7.41
N PRO A 176 16.66 19.69 -8.65
CA PRO A 176 17.70 20.54 -9.17
C PRO A 176 17.28 22.01 -9.27
#